data_5cfc80220e2ad1036df4a5af4ab93082
#
_entry.id   5cfc80220e2ad1036df4a5af4ab93082
#
_cell.length_a   1.000
_cell.length_b   1.000
_cell.length_c   1.000
_cell.angle_alpha   90.00
_cell.angle_beta   90.00
_cell.angle_gamma   90.00
#
_symmetry.space_group_name_H-M   'P 1'
#
loop_
_entity.id
_entity.type
_entity.pdbx_description
1 polymer ?
#
loop_
_entity_poly.entity_id
_entity_poly.type
_entity_poly.pdbx_seq_one_letter_code
_entity_poly.pdbx_strand_id
1 'polypeptide(L)'
;MIDILMPALSPTMEEGVLAKWHVKVGDMVKAGDVIAEIETDKATMEVEAVDEGEVTDILVAEGTEAVKVNTPIARLKDEAGATVSSPPRAEHGEGDQPKAGGGAPAAQTPKAPTPPAADPSTASRSPSPSLRDGEETRIFASPLARRLAALGKIDLSAVKGTGPHGRIVKRDLEGAPTGVAKPATASAPAPVGEPRKVQSLAQMGIPDGSYDLVPLDGMRKAIARRLTDSFRDVPHFPLTIDCRIDGLLAARTKVNALLEKDGVKVSVNDFVIKASAMALKAVPEANASYSPEGIAMHYHADVAMAVAIDGGLITPIIRKAETKTLSQIATESKDLAKRARDRKLKPEEFQGGTFSVSNLGMFGIKAFASIINEPQGAIMSVGAGEQRPVVVNGQLAVATVMTVTLTCDHRVVDGAIGAKFLQVFKAMIEDPVTMLA
;
A
#
# COMPACT_ATOMS: atom_id res chain seq x y z
N MET A 1 -16.57 38.00 -14.97
CA MET A 1 -16.74 36.59 -15.38
C MET A 1 -15.97 35.74 -14.40
N ILE A 2 -16.60 34.76 -13.83
CA ILE A 2 -16.01 33.83 -12.84
C ILE A 2 -15.91 32.48 -13.52
N ASP A 3 -14.71 31.87 -13.49
CA ASP A 3 -14.51 30.52 -14.01
C ASP A 3 -14.85 29.49 -12.92
N ILE A 4 -15.78 28.57 -13.19
CA ILE A 4 -16.02 27.41 -12.34
C ILE A 4 -14.95 26.38 -12.66
N LEU A 5 -14.16 26.03 -11.65
CA LEU A 5 -13.06 25.08 -11.78
C LEU A 5 -13.48 23.67 -11.35
N MET A 6 -12.90 22.65 -11.97
CA MET A 6 -13.03 21.26 -11.55
C MET A 6 -12.59 21.09 -10.10
N PRO A 7 -13.48 20.77 -9.15
CA PRO A 7 -13.10 20.68 -7.74
C PRO A 7 -12.30 19.41 -7.43
N ALA A 8 -11.43 19.48 -6.43
CA ALA A 8 -10.80 18.30 -5.85
C ALA A 8 -11.75 17.65 -4.83
N LEU A 9 -12.54 16.68 -5.25
CA LEU A 9 -13.52 16.00 -4.41
C LEU A 9 -12.87 14.95 -3.47
N SER A 10 -11.58 14.67 -3.63
CA SER A 10 -10.78 13.89 -2.69
C SER A 10 -9.33 14.41 -2.65
N PRO A 11 -8.59 14.21 -1.53
CA PRO A 11 -7.20 14.66 -1.41
C PRO A 11 -6.22 14.07 -2.43
N THR A 12 -6.60 12.95 -3.06
CA THR A 12 -5.79 12.22 -4.04
C THR A 12 -6.33 12.32 -5.46
N MET A 13 -7.33 13.19 -5.69
CA MET A 13 -7.95 13.35 -7.01
C MET A 13 -7.10 14.26 -7.89
N GLU A 14 -6.60 13.74 -9.00
CA GLU A 14 -5.88 14.51 -10.03
C GLU A 14 -6.78 14.82 -11.23
N GLU A 15 -7.73 13.93 -11.53
CA GLU A 15 -8.65 14.05 -12.67
C GLU A 15 -9.99 13.35 -12.35
N GLY A 16 -11.07 13.72 -13.02
CA GLY A 16 -12.40 13.12 -12.92
C GLY A 16 -13.13 13.11 -14.24
N VAL A 17 -14.26 12.41 -14.28
CA VAL A 17 -15.19 12.38 -15.43
C VAL A 17 -16.36 13.28 -15.12
N LEU A 18 -16.65 14.22 -16.00
CA LEU A 18 -17.88 15.04 -15.88
C LEU A 18 -19.06 14.20 -16.38
N ALA A 19 -19.77 13.57 -15.46
CA ALA A 19 -20.83 12.61 -15.80
C ALA A 19 -22.07 13.28 -16.38
N LYS A 20 -22.50 14.40 -15.78
CA LYS A 20 -23.72 15.09 -16.19
C LYS A 20 -23.73 16.55 -15.79
N TRP A 21 -24.33 17.41 -16.63
CA TRP A 21 -24.69 18.79 -16.29
C TRP A 21 -26.15 18.91 -15.84
N HIS A 22 -26.39 19.61 -14.74
CA HIS A 22 -27.74 19.96 -14.26
C HIS A 22 -28.18 21.35 -14.71
N VAL A 23 -27.27 22.14 -15.26
CA VAL A 23 -27.49 23.52 -15.74
C VAL A 23 -27.15 23.65 -17.23
N LYS A 24 -27.77 24.63 -17.89
CA LYS A 24 -27.54 24.97 -19.30
C LYS A 24 -27.02 26.39 -19.42
N VAL A 25 -26.42 26.70 -20.57
CA VAL A 25 -26.05 28.08 -20.93
C VAL A 25 -27.30 28.97 -20.90
N GLY A 26 -27.25 30.04 -20.12
CA GLY A 26 -28.37 30.97 -19.88
C GLY A 26 -29.13 30.72 -18.56
N ASP A 27 -28.82 29.67 -17.82
CA ASP A 27 -29.44 29.40 -16.51
C ASP A 27 -28.82 30.30 -15.42
N MET A 28 -29.64 30.80 -14.50
CA MET A 28 -29.22 31.50 -13.29
C MET A 28 -28.93 30.49 -12.20
N VAL A 29 -27.72 30.53 -11.64
CA VAL A 29 -27.23 29.64 -10.59
C VAL A 29 -26.98 30.44 -9.31
N LYS A 30 -27.40 29.91 -8.15
CA LYS A 30 -27.13 30.46 -6.83
C LYS A 30 -26.09 29.63 -6.10
N ALA A 31 -25.40 30.25 -5.15
CA ALA A 31 -24.48 29.54 -4.28
C ALA A 31 -25.21 28.37 -3.53
N GLY A 32 -24.70 27.14 -3.68
CA GLY A 32 -25.29 25.92 -3.17
C GLY A 32 -26.19 25.14 -4.14
N ASP A 33 -26.45 25.64 -5.34
CA ASP A 33 -27.17 24.90 -6.37
C ASP A 33 -26.28 23.82 -6.99
N VAL A 34 -26.83 22.61 -7.17
CA VAL A 34 -26.11 21.50 -7.83
C VAL A 34 -26.00 21.80 -9.33
N ILE A 35 -24.77 21.97 -9.83
CA ILE A 35 -24.50 22.35 -11.22
C ILE A 35 -24.07 21.17 -12.10
N ALA A 36 -23.34 20.21 -11.52
CA ALA A 36 -22.85 19.04 -12.27
C ALA A 36 -22.67 17.83 -11.38
N GLU A 37 -22.63 16.65 -12.00
CA GLU A 37 -22.22 15.39 -11.38
C GLU A 37 -20.83 15.03 -11.93
N ILE A 38 -19.89 14.74 -11.00
CA ILE A 38 -18.54 14.28 -11.35
C ILE A 38 -18.40 12.85 -10.87
N GLU A 39 -18.03 11.97 -11.79
CA GLU A 39 -17.66 10.59 -11.47
C GLU A 39 -16.16 10.53 -11.21
N THR A 40 -15.82 10.04 -10.01
CA THR A 40 -14.44 9.78 -9.59
C THR A 40 -14.17 8.28 -9.59
N ASP A 41 -12.94 7.87 -9.32
CA ASP A 41 -12.55 6.46 -9.15
C ASP A 41 -13.27 5.76 -7.98
N LYS A 42 -14.01 6.50 -7.14
CA LYS A 42 -14.65 6.00 -5.91
C LYS A 42 -16.16 6.18 -5.86
N ALA A 43 -16.68 7.26 -6.40
CA ALA A 43 -18.12 7.56 -6.38
C ALA A 43 -18.46 8.67 -7.37
N THR A 44 -19.76 8.76 -7.75
CA THR A 44 -20.34 9.94 -8.39
C THR A 44 -20.66 10.94 -7.29
N MET A 45 -20.20 12.18 -7.43
CA MET A 45 -20.41 13.26 -6.47
C MET A 45 -21.03 14.46 -7.18
N GLU A 46 -21.96 15.11 -6.49
CA GLU A 46 -22.59 16.34 -6.94
C GLU A 46 -21.67 17.54 -6.66
N VAL A 47 -21.59 18.45 -7.60
CA VAL A 47 -20.84 19.71 -7.50
C VAL A 47 -21.82 20.84 -7.35
N GLU A 48 -21.68 21.58 -6.26
CA GLU A 48 -22.47 22.76 -5.94
C GLU A 48 -21.75 24.02 -6.44
N ALA A 49 -22.51 25.00 -6.89
CA ALA A 49 -21.99 26.32 -7.26
C ALA A 49 -21.49 27.05 -6.01
N VAL A 50 -20.29 27.59 -6.09
CA VAL A 50 -19.69 28.43 -5.02
C VAL A 50 -20.11 29.90 -5.20
N ASP A 51 -20.31 30.32 -6.43
CA ASP A 51 -20.63 31.70 -6.81
C ASP A 51 -21.99 31.78 -7.49
N GLU A 52 -22.62 32.96 -7.46
CA GLU A 52 -23.91 33.25 -8.09
C GLU A 52 -23.71 33.94 -9.44
N GLY A 53 -24.52 33.59 -10.44
CA GLY A 53 -24.46 34.21 -11.74
C GLY A 53 -25.17 33.44 -12.86
N GLU A 54 -25.20 34.04 -14.04
CA GLU A 54 -25.72 33.41 -15.27
C GLU A 54 -24.62 32.59 -15.94
N VAL A 55 -24.89 31.31 -16.25
CA VAL A 55 -23.99 30.41 -16.96
C VAL A 55 -23.82 30.94 -18.41
N THR A 56 -22.66 31.46 -18.73
CA THR A 56 -22.39 32.00 -20.08
C THR A 56 -21.85 30.95 -21.04
N ASP A 57 -20.95 30.09 -20.54
CA ASP A 57 -20.33 29.04 -21.35
C ASP A 57 -20.11 27.77 -20.57
N ILE A 58 -20.35 26.62 -21.21
CA ILE A 58 -19.93 25.28 -20.75
C ILE A 58 -18.70 24.87 -21.55
N LEU A 59 -17.55 24.83 -20.89
CA LEU A 59 -16.25 24.59 -21.55
C LEU A 59 -15.94 23.10 -21.72
N VAL A 60 -16.55 22.24 -20.88
CA VAL A 60 -16.34 20.80 -20.89
C VAL A 60 -17.68 20.12 -21.14
N ALA A 61 -17.75 19.29 -22.17
CA ALA A 61 -18.98 18.56 -22.52
C ALA A 61 -19.28 17.44 -21.52
N GLU A 62 -20.58 17.11 -21.41
CA GLU A 62 -21.04 15.93 -20.64
C GLU A 62 -20.37 14.65 -21.17
N GLY A 63 -19.92 13.78 -20.25
CA GLY A 63 -19.22 12.53 -20.58
C GLY A 63 -17.72 12.71 -20.87
N THR A 64 -17.14 13.89 -20.70
CA THR A 64 -15.69 14.11 -20.92
C THR A 64 -14.89 13.42 -19.80
N GLU A 65 -14.02 12.49 -20.19
CA GLU A 65 -13.11 11.77 -19.29
C GLU A 65 -11.82 12.55 -19.05
N ALA A 66 -11.16 12.29 -17.92
CA ALA A 66 -9.83 12.81 -17.56
C ALA A 66 -9.73 14.35 -17.48
N VAL A 67 -10.78 15.00 -16.97
CA VAL A 67 -10.76 16.44 -16.68
C VAL A 67 -9.93 16.67 -15.43
N LYS A 68 -8.81 17.39 -15.57
CA LYS A 68 -7.89 17.65 -14.44
C LYS A 68 -8.49 18.61 -13.43
N VAL A 69 -8.19 18.39 -12.16
CA VAL A 69 -8.53 19.31 -11.07
C VAL A 69 -7.99 20.71 -11.37
N ASN A 70 -8.78 21.74 -11.02
CA ASN A 70 -8.53 23.16 -11.32
C ASN A 70 -8.59 23.55 -12.82
N THR A 71 -9.10 22.68 -13.69
CA THR A 71 -9.41 23.07 -15.07
C THR A 71 -10.74 23.83 -15.11
N PRO A 72 -10.86 24.96 -15.82
CA PRO A 72 -12.14 25.64 -16.01
C PRO A 72 -13.15 24.74 -16.75
N ILE A 73 -14.31 24.46 -16.13
CA ILE A 73 -15.36 23.61 -16.70
C ILE A 73 -16.57 24.40 -17.19
N ALA A 74 -16.84 25.56 -16.58
CA ALA A 74 -17.89 26.50 -17.04
C ALA A 74 -17.53 27.94 -16.66
N ARG A 75 -18.27 28.92 -17.22
CA ARG A 75 -18.14 30.35 -16.91
C ARG A 75 -19.44 30.94 -16.47
N LEU A 76 -19.37 31.75 -15.40
CA LEU A 76 -20.48 32.57 -14.91
C LEU A 76 -20.24 34.06 -15.22
N LYS A 77 -21.35 34.75 -15.53
CA LYS A 77 -21.37 36.17 -15.62
C LYS A 77 -21.87 36.75 -14.29
N ASP A 78 -21.02 37.57 -13.67
CA ASP A 78 -21.31 38.26 -12.43
C ASP A 78 -22.30 39.40 -12.72
N GLU A 79 -23.50 39.41 -12.12
CA GLU A 79 -24.35 40.60 -12.07
C GLU A 79 -23.90 41.44 -10.87
N ALA A 80 -23.04 42.41 -11.20
CA ALA A 80 -22.69 43.62 -10.49
C ALA A 80 -22.93 43.70 -8.97
N GLY A 81 -21.86 43.70 -8.20
CA GLY A 81 -21.64 44.65 -7.11
C GLY A 81 -22.22 44.27 -5.74
N ALA A 82 -21.57 43.35 -5.02
CA ALA A 82 -21.57 43.41 -3.56
C ALA A 82 -20.16 43.12 -3.03
N THR A 83 -19.65 44.10 -2.32
CA THR A 83 -18.34 44.17 -1.68
C THR A 83 -18.07 42.96 -0.78
N VAL A 84 -16.96 42.32 -1.04
CA VAL A 84 -16.37 41.30 -0.20
C VAL A 84 -16.05 41.87 1.18
N SER A 85 -16.77 41.41 2.23
CA SER A 85 -16.34 41.56 3.61
C SER A 85 -15.80 40.21 4.10
N SER A 86 -14.49 40.17 4.26
CA SER A 86 -13.81 39.06 4.91
C SER A 86 -14.28 38.92 6.37
N PRO A 87 -14.53 37.71 6.87
CA PRO A 87 -14.83 37.52 8.30
C PRO A 87 -13.56 37.71 9.14
N PRO A 88 -13.68 38.25 10.36
CA PRO A 88 -12.54 38.57 11.21
C PRO A 88 -11.93 37.30 11.82
N ARG A 89 -10.62 37.28 11.80
CA ARG A 89 -9.75 36.34 12.51
C ARG A 89 -10.02 36.42 13.99
N ALA A 90 -10.47 35.33 14.60
CA ALA A 90 -10.61 35.21 16.03
C ALA A 90 -9.22 35.06 16.68
N GLU A 91 -8.84 36.09 17.47
CA GLU A 91 -7.72 36.03 18.40
C GLU A 91 -8.13 35.21 19.62
N HIS A 92 -7.38 34.14 19.89
CA HIS A 92 -7.47 33.45 21.17
C HIS A 92 -6.50 34.10 22.17
N GLY A 93 -7.08 34.70 23.19
CA GLY A 93 -6.41 35.25 24.34
C GLY A 93 -5.77 34.18 25.23
N GLU A 94 -4.67 34.60 25.83
CA GLU A 94 -3.96 33.97 26.94
C GLU A 94 -4.87 33.79 28.16
N GLY A 95 -4.66 32.69 28.87
CA GLY A 95 -5.27 32.48 30.18
C GLY A 95 -4.78 31.23 30.89
N ASP A 96 -3.77 31.45 31.71
CA ASP A 96 -3.49 30.85 33.03
C ASP A 96 -3.01 29.38 33.14
N GLN A 97 -1.74 29.31 33.57
CA GLN A 97 -1.16 28.21 34.33
C GLN A 97 -1.59 28.24 35.80
N PRO A 98 -1.64 27.12 36.49
CA PRO A 98 -1.22 27.07 37.89
C PRO A 98 0.02 26.21 38.12
N LYS A 99 0.85 26.73 38.99
CA LYS A 99 2.11 26.22 39.51
C LYS A 99 1.95 25.10 40.54
N ALA A 100 3.04 24.31 40.59
CA ALA A 100 3.73 23.75 41.77
C ALA A 100 3.18 22.44 42.37
N GLY A 101 4.05 21.47 42.48
CA GLY A 101 4.93 21.21 43.56
C GLY A 101 5.34 19.76 43.68
N GLY A 102 6.62 19.53 43.81
CA GLY A 102 7.17 18.68 44.82
C GLY A 102 7.62 17.26 44.52
N GLY A 103 8.93 17.02 44.52
CA GLY A 103 9.53 15.90 45.22
C GLY A 103 10.10 14.74 44.40
N ALA A 104 11.40 14.76 44.18
CA ALA A 104 12.23 13.58 43.88
C ALA A 104 12.31 12.63 45.10
N PRO A 105 12.74 11.35 44.94
CA PRO A 105 14.19 11.11 44.87
C PRO A 105 14.63 9.99 43.90
N ALA A 106 15.90 10.06 43.61
CA ALA A 106 16.71 9.19 42.77
C ALA A 106 16.75 7.72 43.22
N ALA A 107 16.76 6.80 42.24
CA ALA A 107 17.23 5.46 42.45
C ALA A 107 18.21 5.06 41.33
N GLN A 108 19.30 4.47 41.75
CA GLN A 108 20.55 4.18 41.09
C GLN A 108 20.44 3.09 39.99
N THR A 109 21.17 3.30 38.88
CA THR A 109 21.46 2.30 37.87
C THR A 109 22.48 1.29 38.35
N PRO A 110 22.33 -0.03 38.08
CA PRO A 110 23.41 -0.99 38.17
C PRO A 110 24.18 -1.10 36.85
N LYS A 111 25.49 -1.09 36.97
CA LYS A 111 26.54 -1.28 35.98
C LYS A 111 26.49 -2.69 35.36
N ALA A 112 26.55 -2.82 34.05
CA ALA A 112 26.77 -4.04 33.32
C ALA A 112 28.28 -4.39 33.23
N PRO A 113 28.68 -5.66 33.23
CA PRO A 113 30.08 -6.09 33.17
C PRO A 113 30.60 -6.17 31.72
N THR A 114 31.89 -5.80 31.61
CA THR A 114 32.69 -5.86 30.39
C THR A 114 33.10 -7.30 30.07
N PRO A 115 33.08 -7.77 28.80
CA PRO A 115 33.72 -9.02 28.41
C PRO A 115 35.19 -8.81 28.02
N PRO A 116 36.04 -9.85 28.14
CA PRO A 116 37.50 -9.76 28.00
C PRO A 116 37.99 -9.80 26.55
N ALA A 117 39.16 -9.25 26.36
CA ALA A 117 39.92 -9.21 25.13
C ALA A 117 40.37 -10.60 24.64
N ALA A 118 40.34 -10.84 23.34
CA ALA A 118 41.01 -11.92 22.68
C ALA A 118 41.91 -11.38 21.53
N ASP A 119 43.11 -11.88 21.50
CA ASP A 119 44.24 -11.55 20.64
C ASP A 119 44.09 -11.95 19.15
N PRO A 120 44.92 -11.44 18.26
CA PRO A 120 44.75 -11.49 16.82
C PRO A 120 45.32 -12.76 16.20
N SER A 121 44.63 -13.35 15.27
CA SER A 121 45.15 -14.37 14.37
C SER A 121 44.94 -13.99 12.91
N THR A 122 46.04 -14.01 12.22
CA THR A 122 46.31 -13.87 10.80
C THR A 122 45.33 -14.62 9.88
N ALA A 123 44.73 -13.93 8.90
CA ALA A 123 44.23 -14.55 7.69
C ALA A 123 44.33 -13.65 6.46
N SER A 124 45.18 -14.03 5.59
CA SER A 124 45.13 -14.13 4.12
C SER A 124 44.31 -13.10 3.32
N ARG A 125 45.05 -12.38 2.50
CA ARG A 125 44.56 -11.55 1.37
C ARG A 125 43.88 -12.40 0.31
N SER A 126 42.72 -11.93 -0.16
CA SER A 126 42.18 -12.24 -1.49
C SER A 126 41.99 -10.96 -2.30
N PRO A 127 42.25 -10.95 -3.60
CA PRO A 127 42.25 -9.73 -4.43
C PRO A 127 40.87 -9.32 -4.85
N SER A 128 40.61 -8.01 -4.78
CA SER A 128 39.39 -7.38 -5.29
C SER A 128 39.42 -7.30 -6.82
N PRO A 129 38.25 -7.48 -7.50
CA PRO A 129 38.15 -7.21 -8.93
C PRO A 129 38.08 -5.71 -9.19
N SER A 130 38.83 -5.28 -10.19
CA SER A 130 38.82 -3.93 -10.77
C SER A 130 37.49 -3.67 -11.46
N LEU A 131 36.80 -2.60 -11.06
CA LEU A 131 35.77 -1.97 -11.88
C LEU A 131 36.28 -0.61 -12.34
N ARG A 132 36.27 -0.43 -13.62
CA ARG A 132 36.57 0.81 -14.35
C ARG A 132 35.35 1.72 -14.33
N ASP A 133 35.67 3.03 -14.45
CA ASP A 133 34.92 4.13 -14.98
C ASP A 133 33.95 4.85 -14.02
N GLY A 134 34.43 6.04 -13.63
CA GLY A 134 33.74 7.11 -12.93
C GLY A 134 34.83 8.04 -12.35
N GLU A 135 35.35 8.98 -13.15
CA GLU A 135 36.30 10.01 -12.74
C GLU A 135 35.68 10.99 -11.76
N GLU A 136 35.48 10.56 -10.52
CA GLU A 136 35.38 11.49 -9.40
C GLU A 136 36.77 11.93 -9.04
N THR A 137 37.10 13.21 -9.24
CA THR A 137 38.34 13.86 -8.84
C THR A 137 38.54 13.70 -7.31
N ARG A 138 39.24 12.66 -6.91
CA ARG A 138 39.56 12.36 -5.50
C ARG A 138 40.49 13.43 -4.97
N ILE A 139 39.95 14.37 -4.15
CA ILE A 139 40.75 15.42 -3.50
C ILE A 139 41.63 14.78 -2.42
N PHE A 140 42.97 14.80 -2.64
CA PHE A 140 43.92 14.32 -1.69
C PHE A 140 44.21 15.39 -0.63
N ALA A 141 43.62 15.28 0.56
CA ALA A 141 43.83 16.19 1.67
C ALA A 141 44.17 15.40 2.96
N SER A 142 45.05 15.96 3.81
CA SER A 142 45.34 15.37 5.09
C SER A 142 44.12 15.45 6.04
N PRO A 143 44.02 14.52 7.04
CA PRO A 143 42.89 14.55 7.99
C PRO A 143 42.77 15.90 8.73
N LEU A 144 43.90 16.53 9.08
CA LEU A 144 43.93 17.84 9.71
C LEU A 144 43.47 18.94 8.77
N ALA A 145 43.94 18.91 7.50
CA ALA A 145 43.48 19.88 6.50
C ALA A 145 41.95 19.78 6.26
N ARG A 146 41.38 18.57 6.15
CA ARG A 146 39.94 18.37 6.04
C ARG A 146 39.16 18.97 7.22
N ARG A 147 39.65 18.76 8.45
CA ARG A 147 39.03 19.31 9.66
C ARG A 147 39.09 20.83 9.71
N LEU A 148 40.21 21.43 9.35
CA LEU A 148 40.38 22.89 9.32
C LEU A 148 39.60 23.54 8.19
N ALA A 149 39.54 22.92 7.02
CA ALA A 149 38.72 23.37 5.91
C ALA A 149 37.21 23.36 6.27
N ALA A 150 36.72 22.32 6.96
CA ALA A 150 35.34 22.24 7.44
C ALA A 150 35.04 23.34 8.47
N LEU A 151 35.96 23.62 9.41
CA LEU A 151 35.82 24.70 10.40
C LEU A 151 35.88 26.08 9.76
N GLY A 152 36.77 26.27 8.78
CA GLY A 152 36.99 27.54 8.07
C GLY A 152 36.05 27.74 6.87
N LYS A 153 35.15 26.79 6.56
CA LYS A 153 34.26 26.79 5.36
C LYS A 153 35.06 27.02 4.05
N ILE A 154 36.25 26.40 3.93
CA ILE A 154 37.12 26.50 2.78
C ILE A 154 36.85 25.33 1.84
N ASP A 155 36.61 25.61 0.55
CA ASP A 155 36.44 24.59 -0.48
C ASP A 155 37.80 24.00 -0.88
N LEU A 156 38.01 22.72 -0.53
CA LEU A 156 39.22 21.98 -0.83
C LEU A 156 39.46 21.76 -2.33
N SER A 157 38.44 21.86 -3.17
CA SER A 157 38.58 21.72 -4.63
C SER A 157 39.29 22.90 -5.28
N ALA A 158 39.25 24.07 -4.63
CA ALA A 158 39.91 25.30 -5.07
C ALA A 158 41.34 25.47 -4.53
N VAL A 159 41.81 24.54 -3.65
CA VAL A 159 43.11 24.64 -2.98
C VAL A 159 44.13 23.68 -3.62
N LYS A 160 45.27 24.20 -4.10
CA LYS A 160 46.35 23.39 -4.64
C LYS A 160 47.22 22.84 -3.50
N GLY A 161 47.28 21.52 -3.35
CA GLY A 161 48.06 20.87 -2.31
C GLY A 161 49.57 20.92 -2.57
N THR A 162 50.37 21.33 -1.55
CA THR A 162 51.81 21.40 -1.58
C THR A 162 52.52 20.25 -0.84
N GLY A 163 51.75 19.32 -0.26
CA GLY A 163 52.30 18.14 0.43
C GLY A 163 52.72 17.00 -0.52
N PRO A 164 53.31 15.90 0.02
CA PRO A 164 53.71 14.75 -0.76
C PRO A 164 52.59 14.20 -1.63
N HIS A 165 52.88 13.91 -2.90
CA HIS A 165 51.93 13.47 -3.92
C HIS A 165 50.76 14.43 -4.17
N GLY A 166 50.97 15.78 -4.03
CA GLY A 166 49.94 16.78 -4.26
C GLY A 166 48.86 16.86 -3.16
N ARG A 167 49.15 16.35 -1.97
CA ARG A 167 48.23 16.34 -0.84
C ARG A 167 48.07 17.73 -0.23
N ILE A 168 46.84 18.17 -0.01
CA ILE A 168 46.51 19.44 0.68
C ILE A 168 46.86 19.27 2.16
N VAL A 169 47.73 20.15 2.70
CA VAL A 169 48.16 20.17 4.08
C VAL A 169 47.74 21.47 4.78
N LYS A 170 47.87 21.58 6.10
CA LYS A 170 47.43 22.72 6.90
C LYS A 170 47.85 24.09 6.32
N ARG A 171 49.12 24.24 5.94
CA ARG A 171 49.70 25.49 5.42
C ARG A 171 49.06 25.97 4.12
N ASP A 172 48.44 25.06 3.35
CA ASP A 172 47.76 25.40 2.08
C ASP A 172 46.42 26.07 2.32
N LEU A 173 45.88 26.00 3.54
CA LEU A 173 44.64 26.63 3.98
C LEU A 173 44.89 28.02 4.59
N GLU A 174 46.15 28.35 4.97
CA GLU A 174 46.53 29.62 5.60
C GLU A 174 46.68 30.77 4.57
N GLY A 175 45.80 30.91 3.66
CA GLY A 175 45.79 31.92 2.58
C GLY A 175 44.72 31.67 1.57
N ALA A 176 43.93 30.62 1.77
CA ALA A 176 42.80 30.31 0.93
C ALA A 176 41.66 31.32 1.15
N PRO A 177 41.06 31.89 0.10
CA PRO A 177 39.95 32.77 0.28
C PRO A 177 38.79 32.05 0.97
N THR A 178 38.32 32.61 2.09
CA THR A 178 37.08 32.21 2.75
C THR A 178 35.93 32.66 1.86
N GLY A 179 35.61 31.84 0.87
CA GLY A 179 34.45 32.05 0.00
C GLY A 179 33.24 31.38 0.66
N VAL A 180 32.21 32.16 0.83
CA VAL A 180 30.85 31.64 1.13
C VAL A 180 30.56 30.60 0.05
N ALA A 181 30.49 29.32 0.45
CA ALA A 181 30.05 28.26 -0.44
C ALA A 181 28.71 28.72 -1.03
N LYS A 182 28.65 28.93 -2.34
CA LYS A 182 27.41 29.09 -3.08
C LYS A 182 26.51 27.98 -2.60
N PRO A 183 25.30 28.26 -2.08
CA PRO A 183 24.43 27.18 -1.64
C PRO A 183 24.36 26.19 -2.80
N ALA A 184 24.76 24.95 -2.53
CA ALA A 184 24.58 23.88 -3.49
C ALA A 184 23.11 23.94 -3.84
N THR A 185 22.82 24.26 -5.08
CA THR A 185 21.45 24.17 -5.64
C THR A 185 21.02 22.77 -5.26
N ALA A 186 20.01 22.68 -4.39
CA ALA A 186 19.44 21.39 -4.03
C ALA A 186 19.24 20.68 -5.36
N SER A 187 19.93 19.57 -5.55
CA SER A 187 19.76 18.71 -6.72
C SER A 187 18.25 18.53 -6.83
N ALA A 188 17.66 19.03 -7.90
CA ALA A 188 16.25 18.79 -8.18
C ALA A 188 16.05 17.28 -8.01
N PRO A 189 14.98 16.81 -7.34
CA PRO A 189 14.72 15.39 -7.24
C PRO A 189 14.85 14.81 -8.64
N ALA A 190 15.63 13.75 -8.78
CA ALA A 190 15.80 13.07 -10.06
C ALA A 190 14.42 12.90 -10.68
N PRO A 191 14.21 13.23 -11.96
CA PRO A 191 12.88 13.14 -12.56
C PRO A 191 12.37 11.73 -12.28
N VAL A 192 11.27 11.65 -11.57
CA VAL A 192 10.49 10.41 -11.42
C VAL A 192 10.33 9.91 -12.84
N GLY A 193 10.91 8.73 -13.14
CA GLY A 193 11.04 8.24 -14.51
C GLY A 193 9.71 8.40 -15.23
N GLU A 194 9.73 9.02 -16.40
CA GLU A 194 8.52 9.20 -17.21
C GLU A 194 7.76 7.87 -17.28
N PRO A 195 6.44 7.87 -17.09
CA PRO A 195 5.66 6.64 -17.17
C PRO A 195 5.96 5.99 -18.52
N ARG A 196 6.39 4.73 -18.50
CA ARG A 196 6.77 3.97 -19.70
C ARG A 196 5.63 4.07 -20.71
N LYS A 197 5.85 4.78 -21.81
CA LYS A 197 4.87 4.87 -22.90
C LYS A 197 4.60 3.45 -23.42
N VAL A 198 3.39 2.97 -23.18
CA VAL A 198 2.95 1.67 -23.70
C VAL A 198 2.89 1.79 -25.22
N GLN A 199 3.60 0.91 -25.93
CA GLN A 199 3.56 0.86 -27.41
C GLN A 199 2.17 0.43 -27.86
N SER A 200 1.69 0.99 -28.97
CA SER A 200 0.44 0.52 -29.60
C SER A 200 0.60 -0.90 -30.16
N LEU A 201 -0.51 -1.61 -30.32
CA LEU A 201 -0.51 -2.97 -30.88
C LEU A 201 0.13 -3.00 -32.27
N ALA A 202 -0.13 -1.97 -33.10
CA ALA A 202 0.49 -1.82 -34.41
C ALA A 202 2.03 -1.64 -34.32
N GLN A 203 2.53 -0.88 -33.34
CA GLN A 203 3.98 -0.74 -33.08
C GLN A 203 4.62 -2.05 -32.61
N MET A 204 3.84 -2.93 -31.95
CA MET A 204 4.27 -4.26 -31.54
C MET A 204 4.10 -5.32 -32.66
N GLY A 205 3.71 -4.92 -33.86
CA GLY A 205 3.57 -5.81 -35.02
C GLY A 205 2.24 -6.54 -35.13
N ILE A 206 1.23 -6.17 -34.32
CA ILE A 206 -0.13 -6.74 -34.41
C ILE A 206 -0.93 -5.86 -35.38
N PRO A 207 -1.36 -6.39 -36.55
CA PRO A 207 -2.03 -5.58 -37.55
C PRO A 207 -3.45 -5.21 -37.15
N ASP A 208 -3.86 -3.98 -37.50
CA ASP A 208 -5.23 -3.53 -37.33
C ASP A 208 -6.22 -4.45 -38.08
N GLY A 209 -7.38 -4.71 -37.45
CA GLY A 209 -8.39 -5.62 -37.98
C GLY A 209 -8.15 -7.12 -37.66
N SER A 210 -7.07 -7.45 -36.92
CA SER A 210 -6.85 -8.81 -36.42
C SER A 210 -7.41 -9.02 -35.00
N TYR A 211 -8.01 -8.01 -34.42
CA TYR A 211 -8.57 -8.04 -33.05
C TYR A 211 -9.77 -7.09 -32.93
N ASP A 212 -10.63 -7.39 -31.97
CA ASP A 212 -11.70 -6.49 -31.52
C ASP A 212 -11.22 -5.74 -30.28
N LEU A 213 -11.19 -4.41 -30.33
CA LEU A 213 -10.83 -3.58 -29.18
C LEU A 213 -12.04 -3.39 -28.27
N VAL A 214 -12.02 -4.04 -27.10
CA VAL A 214 -13.03 -3.85 -26.04
C VAL A 214 -12.54 -2.75 -25.09
N PRO A 215 -13.25 -1.61 -24.97
CA PRO A 215 -12.86 -0.53 -24.07
C PRO A 215 -12.82 -1.01 -22.59
N LEU A 216 -11.82 -0.55 -21.84
CA LEU A 216 -11.77 -0.80 -20.40
C LEU A 216 -12.79 0.10 -19.70
N ASP A 217 -13.63 -0.49 -18.86
CA ASP A 217 -14.45 0.25 -17.91
C ASP A 217 -13.61 0.88 -16.79
N GLY A 218 -14.20 1.78 -16.00
CA GLY A 218 -13.53 2.47 -14.91
C GLY A 218 -12.93 1.51 -13.87
N MET A 219 -13.65 0.45 -13.50
CA MET A 219 -13.18 -0.57 -12.58
C MET A 219 -11.95 -1.30 -13.15
N ARG A 220 -11.98 -1.71 -14.41
CA ARG A 220 -10.87 -2.41 -15.06
C ARG A 220 -9.65 -1.52 -15.20
N LYS A 221 -9.84 -0.21 -15.50
CA LYS A 221 -8.75 0.80 -15.51
C LYS A 221 -8.10 0.91 -14.13
N ALA A 222 -8.91 1.03 -13.06
CA ALA A 222 -8.43 1.13 -11.68
C ALA A 222 -7.67 -0.15 -11.24
N ILE A 223 -8.20 -1.34 -11.54
CA ILE A 223 -7.55 -2.62 -11.25
C ILE A 223 -6.19 -2.70 -11.98
N ALA A 224 -6.16 -2.37 -13.28
CA ALA A 224 -4.94 -2.43 -14.08
C ALA A 224 -3.84 -1.53 -13.48
N ARG A 225 -4.18 -0.29 -13.11
CA ARG A 225 -3.24 0.63 -12.46
C ARG A 225 -2.74 0.08 -11.12
N ARG A 226 -3.65 -0.22 -10.18
CA ARG A 226 -3.28 -0.66 -8.83
C ARG A 226 -2.46 -1.94 -8.81
N LEU A 227 -2.82 -2.94 -9.62
CA LEU A 227 -2.07 -4.20 -9.66
C LEU A 227 -0.71 -4.04 -10.37
N THR A 228 -0.62 -3.17 -11.38
CA THR A 228 0.67 -2.86 -12.02
C THR A 228 1.60 -2.17 -11.03
N ASP A 229 1.11 -1.18 -10.30
CA ASP A 229 1.89 -0.44 -9.30
C ASP A 229 2.33 -1.38 -8.17
N SER A 230 1.42 -2.16 -7.61
CA SER A 230 1.76 -3.15 -6.57
C SER A 230 2.81 -4.16 -7.06
N PHE A 231 2.66 -4.72 -8.27
CA PHE A 231 3.63 -5.70 -8.77
C PHE A 231 5.00 -5.10 -9.08
N ARG A 232 5.05 -3.82 -9.46
CA ARG A 232 6.29 -3.09 -9.72
C ARG A 232 7.03 -2.68 -8.43
N ASP A 233 6.28 -2.16 -7.45
CA ASP A 233 6.85 -1.42 -6.32
C ASP A 233 6.96 -2.27 -5.04
N VAL A 234 6.18 -3.35 -4.94
CA VAL A 234 6.20 -4.26 -3.80
C VAL A 234 7.10 -5.46 -4.09
N PRO A 235 8.14 -5.73 -3.29
CA PRO A 235 8.98 -6.93 -3.44
C PRO A 235 8.21 -8.17 -2.96
N HIS A 236 7.49 -8.80 -3.90
CA HIS A 236 6.70 -10.01 -3.65
C HIS A 236 7.58 -11.21 -3.32
N PHE A 237 7.34 -11.85 -2.18
CA PHE A 237 8.04 -13.05 -1.72
C PHE A 237 7.06 -14.20 -1.43
N PRO A 238 6.88 -15.16 -2.35
CA PRO A 238 5.94 -16.27 -2.17
C PRO A 238 6.56 -17.43 -1.37
N LEU A 239 5.80 -17.93 -0.38
CA LEU A 239 6.10 -19.13 0.41
C LEU A 239 4.99 -20.16 0.21
N THR A 240 5.33 -21.39 -0.17
CA THR A 240 4.33 -22.43 -0.48
C THR A 240 4.48 -23.61 0.46
N ILE A 241 3.33 -24.11 0.97
CA ILE A 241 3.27 -25.33 1.76
C ILE A 241 2.07 -26.21 1.36
N ASP A 242 2.18 -27.50 1.66
CA ASP A 242 1.09 -28.46 1.57
C ASP A 242 0.47 -28.70 2.94
N CYS A 243 -0.88 -28.69 3.00
CA CYS A 243 -1.67 -29.00 4.20
C CYS A 243 -2.55 -30.22 3.93
N ARG A 244 -2.57 -31.18 4.84
CA ARG A 244 -3.51 -32.32 4.79
C ARG A 244 -4.84 -31.87 5.37
N ILE A 245 -5.91 -31.94 4.59
CA ILE A 245 -7.21 -31.40 4.97
C ILE A 245 -8.26 -32.45 5.33
N ASP A 246 -7.88 -33.73 5.49
CA ASP A 246 -8.84 -34.78 5.85
C ASP A 246 -9.48 -34.50 7.21
N GLY A 247 -8.70 -34.03 8.21
CA GLY A 247 -9.20 -33.62 9.52
C GLY A 247 -10.18 -32.43 9.42
N LEU A 248 -9.87 -31.45 8.58
CA LEU A 248 -10.74 -30.30 8.32
C LEU A 248 -12.05 -30.74 7.67
N LEU A 249 -12.02 -31.62 6.67
CA LEU A 249 -13.22 -32.12 6.00
C LEU A 249 -14.13 -32.88 6.96
N ALA A 250 -13.54 -33.73 7.84
CA ALA A 250 -14.28 -34.41 8.89
C ALA A 250 -14.89 -33.45 9.92
N ALA A 251 -14.11 -32.43 10.37
CA ALA A 251 -14.59 -31.39 11.27
C ALA A 251 -15.73 -30.58 10.65
N ARG A 252 -15.57 -30.17 9.37
CA ARG A 252 -16.61 -29.45 8.63
C ARG A 252 -17.92 -30.23 8.56
N THR A 253 -17.85 -31.52 8.30
CA THR A 253 -19.07 -32.38 8.26
C THR A 253 -19.77 -32.36 9.61
N LYS A 254 -19.04 -32.52 10.73
CA LYS A 254 -19.63 -32.46 12.08
C LYS A 254 -20.21 -31.07 12.39
N VAL A 255 -19.49 -29.99 12.09
CA VAL A 255 -19.95 -28.62 12.33
C VAL A 255 -21.23 -28.33 11.52
N ASN A 256 -21.27 -28.75 10.26
CA ASN A 256 -22.46 -28.53 9.41
C ASN A 256 -23.68 -29.31 9.90
N ALA A 257 -23.49 -30.53 10.44
CA ALA A 257 -24.58 -31.26 11.06
C ALA A 257 -25.12 -30.59 12.34
N LEU A 258 -24.25 -29.94 13.12
CA LEU A 258 -24.67 -29.19 14.32
C LEU A 258 -25.42 -27.90 13.95
N LEU A 259 -25.01 -27.23 12.87
CA LEU A 259 -25.58 -25.94 12.43
C LEU A 259 -26.75 -26.09 11.45
N GLU A 260 -27.16 -27.31 11.12
CA GLU A 260 -28.25 -27.58 10.18
C GLU A 260 -29.58 -26.92 10.61
N LYS A 261 -29.88 -26.95 11.92
CA LYS A 261 -31.07 -26.34 12.50
C LYS A 261 -31.08 -24.80 12.35
N ASP A 262 -29.91 -24.20 12.33
CA ASP A 262 -29.73 -22.75 12.20
C ASP A 262 -29.66 -22.31 10.71
N GLY A 263 -29.71 -23.26 9.77
CA GLY A 263 -29.61 -22.98 8.33
C GLY A 263 -28.26 -22.47 7.89
N VAL A 264 -27.21 -22.59 8.72
CA VAL A 264 -25.84 -22.15 8.44
C VAL A 264 -25.02 -23.30 7.88
N LYS A 265 -24.32 -23.07 6.78
CA LYS A 265 -23.43 -24.04 6.14
C LYS A 265 -22.03 -23.45 6.02
N VAL A 266 -21.09 -24.05 6.74
CA VAL A 266 -19.68 -23.66 6.76
C VAL A 266 -18.95 -24.32 5.59
N SER A 267 -18.15 -23.54 4.87
CA SER A 267 -17.29 -23.97 3.75
C SER A 267 -15.84 -24.19 4.22
N VAL A 268 -15.01 -24.81 3.37
CA VAL A 268 -13.56 -24.91 3.60
C VAL A 268 -12.94 -23.50 3.66
N ASN A 269 -13.43 -22.56 2.85
CA ASN A 269 -12.92 -21.20 2.85
C ASN A 269 -13.16 -20.48 4.19
N ASP A 270 -14.26 -20.75 4.88
CA ASP A 270 -14.52 -20.14 6.20
C ASP A 270 -13.53 -20.64 7.25
N PHE A 271 -13.13 -21.91 7.17
CA PHE A 271 -12.02 -22.44 7.99
C PHE A 271 -10.68 -21.79 7.63
N VAL A 272 -10.40 -21.59 6.36
CA VAL A 272 -9.18 -20.90 5.92
C VAL A 272 -9.13 -19.46 6.45
N ILE A 273 -10.24 -18.72 6.35
CA ILE A 273 -10.34 -17.34 6.87
C ILE A 273 -10.12 -17.35 8.40
N LYS A 274 -10.79 -18.25 9.12
CA LYS A 274 -10.61 -18.36 10.58
C LYS A 274 -9.19 -18.73 10.97
N ALA A 275 -8.60 -19.73 10.32
CA ALA A 275 -7.22 -20.15 10.58
C ALA A 275 -6.22 -19.03 10.27
N SER A 276 -6.42 -18.29 9.15
CA SER A 276 -5.59 -17.14 8.82
C SER A 276 -5.67 -16.05 9.89
N ALA A 277 -6.88 -15.72 10.34
CA ALA A 277 -7.08 -14.71 11.38
C ALA A 277 -6.45 -15.10 12.72
N MET A 278 -6.58 -16.35 13.12
CA MET A 278 -5.96 -16.88 14.33
C MET A 278 -4.43 -16.95 14.21
N ALA A 279 -3.91 -17.32 13.04
CA ALA A 279 -2.48 -17.32 12.77
C ALA A 279 -1.88 -15.91 12.81
N LEU A 280 -2.59 -14.89 12.28
CA LEU A 280 -2.21 -13.47 12.39
C LEU A 280 -2.19 -12.99 13.85
N LYS A 281 -3.13 -13.47 14.68
CA LYS A 281 -3.12 -13.19 16.12
C LYS A 281 -1.94 -13.84 16.83
N ALA A 282 -1.59 -15.08 16.45
CA ALA A 282 -0.46 -15.83 17.04
C ALA A 282 0.91 -15.32 16.56
N VAL A 283 0.98 -14.72 15.37
CA VAL A 283 2.19 -14.13 14.76
C VAL A 283 1.86 -12.70 14.35
N PRO A 284 1.81 -11.76 15.29
CA PRO A 284 1.40 -10.38 15.01
C PRO A 284 2.28 -9.68 13.98
N GLU A 285 3.55 -10.07 13.87
CA GLU A 285 4.51 -9.53 12.89
C GLU A 285 4.08 -9.79 11.44
N ALA A 286 3.27 -10.82 11.20
CA ALA A 286 2.69 -11.10 9.88
C ALA A 286 1.44 -10.25 9.57
N ASN A 287 0.84 -9.60 10.60
CA ASN A 287 -0.32 -8.73 10.46
C ASN A 287 0.10 -7.26 10.37
N ALA A 288 0.85 -6.91 9.35
CA ALA A 288 1.51 -5.62 9.20
C ALA A 288 1.33 -5.03 7.80
N SER A 289 1.42 -3.70 7.70
CA SER A 289 1.42 -2.93 6.45
C SER A 289 2.65 -2.06 6.36
N TYR A 290 3.15 -1.87 5.14
CA TYR A 290 4.22 -0.92 4.85
C TYR A 290 3.67 0.51 4.81
N SER A 291 4.41 1.43 5.44
CA SER A 291 4.24 2.88 5.29
C SER A 291 5.62 3.52 5.13
N PRO A 292 5.77 4.64 4.39
CA PRO A 292 7.04 5.39 4.34
C PRO A 292 7.55 5.82 5.73
N GLU A 293 6.66 5.93 6.70
CA GLU A 293 6.97 6.34 8.08
C GLU A 293 7.38 5.15 8.97
N GLY A 294 7.10 3.90 8.53
CA GLY A 294 7.43 2.69 9.29
C GLY A 294 6.51 1.52 9.00
N ILE A 295 6.58 0.49 9.82
CA ILE A 295 5.74 -0.70 9.75
C ILE A 295 4.52 -0.51 10.64
N ALA A 296 3.33 -0.51 10.06
CA ALA A 296 2.07 -0.46 10.79
C ALA A 296 1.66 -1.87 11.24
N MET A 297 1.74 -2.15 12.53
CA MET A 297 1.30 -3.41 13.15
C MET A 297 -0.18 -3.32 13.50
N HIS A 298 -0.99 -4.24 12.99
CA HIS A 298 -2.43 -4.21 13.18
C HIS A 298 -2.88 -4.98 14.43
N TYR A 299 -3.81 -4.42 15.19
CA TYR A 299 -4.36 -5.04 16.41
C TYR A 299 -5.37 -6.13 16.12
N HIS A 300 -6.04 -6.08 14.97
CA HIS A 300 -7.07 -7.02 14.56
C HIS A 300 -6.76 -7.62 13.19
N ALA A 301 -7.23 -8.84 12.96
CA ALA A 301 -7.14 -9.51 11.68
C ALA A 301 -8.41 -9.22 10.85
N ASP A 302 -8.35 -8.21 10.01
CA ASP A 302 -9.40 -7.84 9.06
C ASP A 302 -9.12 -8.56 7.72
N VAL A 303 -9.75 -9.73 7.55
CA VAL A 303 -9.45 -10.63 6.44
C VAL A 303 -10.37 -10.36 5.25
N ALA A 304 -9.78 -9.90 4.15
CA ALA A 304 -10.47 -9.73 2.88
C ALA A 304 -10.53 -11.07 2.12
N MET A 305 -11.66 -11.35 1.48
CA MET A 305 -11.81 -12.52 0.62
C MET A 305 -12.02 -12.09 -0.84
N ALA A 306 -11.28 -12.68 -1.76
CA ALA A 306 -11.42 -12.40 -3.19
C ALA A 306 -12.71 -13.00 -3.74
N VAL A 307 -13.60 -12.15 -4.29
CA VAL A 307 -14.86 -12.54 -4.91
C VAL A 307 -14.87 -12.10 -6.37
N ALA A 308 -15.00 -13.08 -7.26
CA ALA A 308 -15.17 -12.81 -8.69
C ALA A 308 -16.56 -12.23 -8.94
N ILE A 309 -16.58 -11.14 -9.72
CA ILE A 309 -17.80 -10.45 -10.19
C ILE A 309 -17.71 -10.23 -11.70
N ASP A 310 -18.81 -9.89 -12.33
CA ASP A 310 -18.80 -9.52 -13.75
C ASP A 310 -17.94 -8.27 -13.96
N GLY A 311 -16.93 -8.39 -14.83
CA GLY A 311 -15.99 -7.33 -15.14
C GLY A 311 -14.75 -7.26 -14.26
N GLY A 312 -14.64 -8.07 -13.15
CA GLY A 312 -13.45 -7.99 -12.30
C GLY A 312 -13.48 -8.81 -11.03
N LEU A 313 -12.80 -8.30 -10.02
CA LEU A 313 -12.68 -8.91 -8.70
C LEU A 313 -12.84 -7.82 -7.64
N ILE A 314 -13.57 -8.14 -6.57
CA ILE A 314 -13.69 -7.29 -5.39
C ILE A 314 -13.31 -8.09 -4.14
N THR A 315 -12.82 -7.42 -3.12
CA THR A 315 -12.27 -8.06 -1.91
C THR A 315 -13.01 -7.60 -0.64
N PRO A 316 -14.29 -8.05 -0.41
CA PRO A 316 -15.00 -7.73 0.82
C PRO A 316 -14.25 -8.25 2.05
N ILE A 317 -14.37 -7.52 3.16
CA ILE A 317 -13.55 -7.69 4.37
C ILE A 317 -14.39 -8.21 5.51
N ILE A 318 -13.97 -9.30 6.12
CA ILE A 318 -14.48 -9.80 7.39
C ILE A 318 -13.65 -9.16 8.50
N ARG A 319 -14.24 -8.18 9.18
CA ARG A 319 -13.58 -7.41 10.24
C ARG A 319 -13.40 -8.26 11.49
N LYS A 320 -12.25 -8.14 12.16
CA LYS A 320 -11.93 -8.84 13.43
C LYS A 320 -12.24 -10.34 13.36
N ALA A 321 -11.81 -10.98 12.28
CA ALA A 321 -12.13 -12.37 12.00
C ALA A 321 -11.61 -13.33 13.08
N GLU A 322 -10.54 -12.96 13.80
CA GLU A 322 -10.00 -13.69 14.94
C GLU A 322 -10.99 -13.83 16.10
N THR A 323 -11.92 -12.88 16.27
CA THR A 323 -12.91 -12.89 17.36
C THR A 323 -14.20 -13.63 16.99
N LYS A 324 -14.45 -13.86 15.71
CA LYS A 324 -15.69 -14.44 15.20
C LYS A 324 -15.68 -15.96 15.24
N THR A 325 -16.85 -16.54 15.45
CA THR A 325 -17.07 -17.99 15.32
C THR A 325 -17.12 -18.39 13.84
N LEU A 326 -16.93 -19.68 13.54
CA LEU A 326 -17.07 -20.20 12.18
C LEU A 326 -18.45 -19.93 11.57
N SER A 327 -19.52 -20.02 12.39
CA SER A 327 -20.90 -19.71 11.93
C SER A 327 -21.09 -18.24 11.57
N GLN A 328 -20.51 -17.33 12.35
CA GLN A 328 -20.53 -15.89 12.05
C GLN A 328 -19.76 -15.58 10.78
N ILE A 329 -18.54 -16.15 10.63
CA ILE A 329 -17.74 -15.99 9.41
C ILE A 329 -18.50 -16.52 8.19
N ALA A 330 -19.09 -17.73 8.28
CA ALA A 330 -19.83 -18.33 7.17
C ALA A 330 -21.07 -17.51 6.76
N THR A 331 -21.78 -16.93 7.72
CA THR A 331 -22.94 -16.08 7.45
C THR A 331 -22.52 -14.78 6.79
N GLU A 332 -21.51 -14.11 7.35
CA GLU A 332 -21.02 -12.83 6.86
C GLU A 332 -20.35 -12.97 5.48
N SER A 333 -19.51 -13.99 5.29
CA SER A 333 -18.84 -14.24 4.00
C SER A 333 -19.85 -14.49 2.88
N LYS A 334 -20.92 -15.23 3.17
CA LYS A 334 -22.00 -15.50 2.21
C LYS A 334 -22.79 -14.23 1.85
N ASP A 335 -23.12 -13.40 2.85
CA ASP A 335 -23.80 -12.13 2.62
C ASP A 335 -22.94 -11.16 1.81
N LEU A 336 -21.70 -10.95 2.25
CA LEU A 336 -20.74 -10.09 1.56
C LEU A 336 -20.51 -10.56 0.10
N ALA A 337 -20.32 -11.87 -0.13
CA ALA A 337 -20.14 -12.40 -1.47
C ALA A 337 -21.37 -12.22 -2.37
N LYS A 338 -22.58 -12.31 -1.81
CA LYS A 338 -23.83 -12.06 -2.54
C LYS A 338 -23.92 -10.58 -2.93
N ARG A 339 -23.76 -9.67 -1.96
CA ARG A 339 -23.83 -8.23 -2.21
C ARG A 339 -22.69 -7.74 -3.12
N ALA A 340 -21.52 -8.39 -3.09
CA ALA A 340 -20.45 -8.15 -4.03
C ALA A 340 -20.88 -8.39 -5.48
N ARG A 341 -21.48 -9.56 -5.77
CA ARG A 341 -22.00 -9.89 -7.12
C ARG A 341 -23.13 -8.98 -7.54
N ASP A 342 -23.98 -8.58 -6.58
CA ASP A 342 -25.07 -7.63 -6.81
C ASP A 342 -24.60 -6.17 -6.91
N ARG A 343 -23.29 -5.89 -6.78
CA ARG A 343 -22.68 -4.54 -6.74
C ARG A 343 -23.27 -3.62 -5.67
N LYS A 344 -23.62 -4.19 -4.49
CA LYS A 344 -24.28 -3.51 -3.36
C LYS A 344 -23.38 -3.37 -2.14
N LEU A 345 -22.07 -3.56 -2.28
CA LEU A 345 -21.13 -3.32 -1.19
C LEU A 345 -20.88 -1.84 -1.02
N LYS A 346 -20.77 -1.43 0.23
CA LYS A 346 -20.33 -0.08 0.58
C LYS A 346 -18.81 0.00 0.54
N PRO A 347 -18.23 1.18 0.28
CA PRO A 347 -16.77 1.35 0.21
C PRO A 347 -16.03 0.82 1.45
N GLU A 348 -16.55 1.06 2.65
CA GLU A 348 -15.95 0.59 3.91
C GLU A 348 -15.92 -0.94 4.06
N GLU A 349 -16.72 -1.66 3.27
CA GLU A 349 -16.77 -3.13 3.32
C GLU A 349 -15.69 -3.80 2.46
N PHE A 350 -15.04 -3.07 1.55
CA PHE A 350 -13.98 -3.61 0.69
C PHE A 350 -12.70 -2.77 0.67
N GLN A 351 -12.69 -1.58 1.29
CA GLN A 351 -11.49 -0.76 1.42
C GLN A 351 -10.77 -1.04 2.74
N GLY A 352 -9.45 -1.10 2.69
CA GLY A 352 -8.61 -1.44 3.83
C GLY A 352 -8.46 -2.96 4.00
N GLY A 353 -8.60 -3.44 5.25
CA GLY A 353 -8.26 -4.82 5.61
C GLY A 353 -6.76 -4.96 5.86
N THR A 354 -6.36 -6.05 6.50
CA THR A 354 -4.97 -6.28 6.90
C THR A 354 -4.35 -7.49 6.22
N PHE A 355 -5.19 -8.36 5.66
CA PHE A 355 -4.79 -9.61 5.02
C PHE A 355 -5.83 -10.01 3.96
N SER A 356 -5.40 -10.70 2.90
CA SER A 356 -6.30 -11.21 1.87
C SER A 356 -6.22 -12.73 1.72
N VAL A 357 -7.36 -13.34 1.37
CA VAL A 357 -7.45 -14.74 0.95
C VAL A 357 -8.05 -14.82 -0.44
N SER A 358 -7.32 -15.45 -1.36
CA SER A 358 -7.77 -15.75 -2.72
C SER A 358 -7.88 -17.26 -2.91
N ASN A 359 -9.06 -17.77 -3.27
CA ASN A 359 -9.29 -19.20 -3.38
C ASN A 359 -9.73 -19.56 -4.81
N LEU A 360 -8.89 -20.32 -5.52
CA LEU A 360 -9.15 -20.86 -6.85
C LEU A 360 -9.31 -22.38 -6.85
N GLY A 361 -9.43 -22.99 -5.69
CA GLY A 361 -9.60 -24.44 -5.55
C GLY A 361 -10.85 -24.99 -6.25
N MET A 362 -11.93 -24.18 -6.32
CA MET A 362 -13.15 -24.54 -7.05
C MET A 362 -12.95 -24.67 -8.56
N PHE A 363 -11.89 -24.09 -9.11
CA PHE A 363 -11.53 -24.16 -10.52
C PHE A 363 -10.49 -25.26 -10.81
N GLY A 364 -10.13 -26.07 -9.82
CA GLY A 364 -9.13 -27.14 -9.96
C GLY A 364 -7.68 -26.65 -10.00
N ILE A 365 -7.42 -25.36 -9.67
CA ILE A 365 -6.07 -24.81 -9.64
C ILE A 365 -5.32 -25.37 -8.43
N LYS A 366 -4.21 -26.06 -8.68
CA LYS A 366 -3.40 -26.69 -7.64
C LYS A 366 -2.67 -25.72 -6.75
N ALA A 367 -1.99 -24.74 -7.35
CA ALA A 367 -1.22 -23.72 -6.66
C ALA A 367 -1.07 -22.47 -7.53
N PHE A 368 -1.04 -21.30 -6.94
CA PHE A 368 -0.79 -20.03 -7.62
C PHE A 368 -0.27 -19.00 -6.58
N ALA A 369 0.38 -17.96 -7.05
CA ALA A 369 0.74 -16.80 -6.26
C ALA A 369 -0.13 -15.61 -6.66
N SER A 370 -0.61 -14.85 -5.70
CA SER A 370 -1.41 -13.64 -5.92
C SER A 370 -0.56 -12.39 -5.83
N ILE A 371 -1.00 -11.33 -6.50
CA ILE A 371 -0.44 -9.98 -6.35
C ILE A 371 -0.98 -9.40 -5.04
N ILE A 372 -0.13 -8.73 -4.27
CA ILE A 372 -0.49 -8.12 -2.99
C ILE A 372 -1.46 -6.97 -3.24
N ASN A 373 -2.53 -6.92 -2.43
CA ASN A 373 -3.50 -5.85 -2.44
C ASN A 373 -3.10 -4.81 -1.39
N GLU A 374 -2.30 -3.81 -1.76
CA GLU A 374 -1.89 -2.75 -0.84
C GLU A 374 -3.11 -2.06 -0.19
N PRO A 375 -3.02 -1.68 1.10
CA PRO A 375 -1.83 -1.63 1.96
C PRO A 375 -1.52 -2.92 2.72
N GLN A 376 -2.14 -4.05 2.39
CA GLN A 376 -1.95 -5.32 3.11
C GLN A 376 -0.54 -5.88 2.88
N GLY A 377 0.11 -6.38 3.95
CA GLY A 377 1.47 -6.92 3.87
C GLY A 377 1.55 -8.36 3.36
N ALA A 378 0.41 -9.07 3.23
CA ALA A 378 0.40 -10.42 2.70
C ALA A 378 -0.97 -10.83 2.13
N ILE A 379 -0.93 -11.81 1.22
CA ILE A 379 -2.11 -12.45 0.63
C ILE A 379 -1.89 -13.97 0.54
N MET A 380 -2.90 -14.74 0.94
CA MET A 380 -2.88 -16.20 0.84
C MET A 380 -3.67 -16.68 -0.38
N SER A 381 -3.00 -17.45 -1.21
CA SER A 381 -3.58 -18.15 -2.36
C SER A 381 -3.87 -19.60 -1.98
N VAL A 382 -5.12 -20.04 -2.18
CA VAL A 382 -5.60 -21.38 -1.78
C VAL A 382 -5.92 -22.19 -3.02
N GLY A 383 -5.25 -23.33 -3.16
CA GLY A 383 -5.45 -24.27 -4.23
C GLY A 383 -6.53 -25.31 -3.94
N ALA A 384 -6.75 -26.20 -4.93
CA ALA A 384 -7.69 -27.31 -4.80
C ALA A 384 -7.20 -28.37 -3.80
N GLY A 385 -8.14 -28.97 -3.08
CA GLY A 385 -7.88 -30.20 -2.31
C GLY A 385 -7.89 -31.40 -3.24
N GLU A 386 -6.79 -32.11 -3.34
CA GLU A 386 -6.59 -33.28 -4.20
C GLU A 386 -6.13 -34.48 -3.40
N GLN A 387 -6.58 -35.67 -3.78
CA GLN A 387 -6.01 -36.91 -3.23
C GLN A 387 -4.60 -37.13 -3.77
N ARG A 388 -3.62 -37.19 -2.87
CA ARG A 388 -2.19 -37.38 -3.22
C ARG A 388 -1.58 -38.49 -2.37
N PRO A 389 -0.58 -39.23 -2.90
CA PRO A 389 0.23 -40.09 -2.10
C PRO A 389 1.08 -39.27 -1.14
N VAL A 390 1.02 -39.60 0.14
CA VAL A 390 1.78 -38.94 1.20
C VAL A 390 2.46 -39.97 2.09
N VAL A 391 3.51 -39.58 2.78
CA VAL A 391 4.13 -40.44 3.82
C VAL A 391 3.59 -40.06 5.18
N VAL A 392 2.90 -40.98 5.85
CA VAL A 392 2.38 -40.81 7.22
C VAL A 392 2.99 -41.87 8.11
N ASN A 393 3.70 -41.48 9.16
CA ASN A 393 4.38 -42.39 10.08
C ASN A 393 5.30 -43.41 9.39
N GLY A 394 6.00 -42.97 8.32
CA GLY A 394 6.92 -43.81 7.54
C GLY A 394 6.23 -44.74 6.53
N GLN A 395 4.91 -44.71 6.42
CA GLN A 395 4.14 -45.52 5.46
C GLN A 395 3.49 -44.65 4.37
N LEU A 396 3.38 -45.23 3.17
CA LEU A 396 2.66 -44.58 2.07
C LEU A 396 1.16 -44.63 2.34
N ALA A 397 0.52 -43.49 2.30
CA ALA A 397 -0.92 -43.31 2.47
C ALA A 397 -1.49 -42.40 1.40
N VAL A 398 -2.80 -42.42 1.21
CA VAL A 398 -3.52 -41.42 0.38
C VAL A 398 -4.18 -40.42 1.34
N ALA A 399 -3.93 -39.14 1.12
CA ALA A 399 -4.56 -38.06 1.87
C ALA A 399 -5.04 -36.95 0.95
N THR A 400 -6.04 -36.20 1.39
CA THR A 400 -6.47 -34.99 0.70
C THR A 400 -5.52 -33.85 1.06
N VAL A 401 -4.78 -33.35 0.08
CA VAL A 401 -3.77 -32.30 0.25
C VAL A 401 -4.21 -31.04 -0.47
N MET A 402 -4.17 -29.92 0.24
CA MET A 402 -4.41 -28.57 -0.26
C MET A 402 -3.10 -27.79 -0.22
N THR A 403 -2.69 -27.27 -1.37
CA THR A 403 -1.52 -26.40 -1.46
C THR A 403 -1.93 -24.96 -1.22
N VAL A 404 -1.23 -24.25 -0.34
CA VAL A 404 -1.40 -22.83 -0.09
C VAL A 404 -0.10 -22.08 -0.34
N THR A 405 -0.21 -20.88 -0.90
CA THR A 405 0.92 -19.98 -1.14
C THR A 405 0.64 -18.65 -0.46
N LEU A 406 1.50 -18.25 0.48
CA LEU A 406 1.51 -16.95 1.10
C LEU A 406 2.45 -16.04 0.32
N THR A 407 1.93 -15.00 -0.33
CA THR A 407 2.76 -13.96 -0.94
C THR A 407 2.89 -12.81 0.05
N CYS A 408 4.13 -12.50 0.43
CA CYS A 408 4.47 -11.47 1.42
C CYS A 408 5.08 -10.25 0.74
N ASP A 409 4.80 -9.06 1.28
CA ASP A 409 5.58 -7.86 1.04
C ASP A 409 6.87 -7.96 1.87
N HIS A 410 8.00 -8.21 1.19
CA HIS A 410 9.28 -8.43 1.88
C HIS A 410 9.83 -7.21 2.61
N ARG A 411 9.19 -6.04 2.46
CA ARG A 411 9.51 -4.83 3.24
C ARG A 411 9.02 -4.94 4.69
N VAL A 412 7.97 -5.74 4.96
CA VAL A 412 7.34 -5.88 6.28
C VAL A 412 7.28 -7.32 6.79
N VAL A 413 7.15 -8.31 5.91
CA VAL A 413 7.07 -9.73 6.26
C VAL A 413 8.20 -10.48 5.58
N ASP A 414 9.23 -10.83 6.35
CA ASP A 414 10.35 -11.62 5.87
C ASP A 414 10.04 -13.13 5.80
N GLY A 415 11.00 -13.91 5.29
CA GLY A 415 10.83 -15.35 5.13
C GLY A 415 10.64 -16.11 6.46
N ALA A 416 11.23 -15.66 7.56
CA ALA A 416 11.08 -16.29 8.88
C ALA A 416 9.70 -16.03 9.47
N ILE A 417 9.21 -14.79 9.40
CA ILE A 417 7.87 -14.39 9.84
C ILE A 417 6.80 -15.14 9.03
N GLY A 418 6.93 -15.13 7.68
CA GLY A 418 6.00 -15.83 6.80
C GLY A 418 5.99 -17.35 7.03
N ALA A 419 7.15 -17.97 7.23
CA ALA A 419 7.25 -19.39 7.55
C ALA A 419 6.60 -19.73 8.90
N LYS A 420 6.82 -18.91 9.94
CA LYS A 420 6.20 -19.07 11.26
C LYS A 420 4.67 -18.95 11.16
N PHE A 421 4.17 -17.97 10.43
CA PHE A 421 2.75 -17.83 10.15
C PHE A 421 2.17 -19.09 9.47
N LEU A 422 2.84 -19.60 8.42
CA LEU A 422 2.40 -20.79 7.70
C LEU A 422 2.44 -22.04 8.57
N GLN A 423 3.39 -22.18 9.49
CA GLN A 423 3.43 -23.30 10.45
C GLN A 423 2.20 -23.29 11.37
N VAL A 424 1.85 -22.12 11.93
CA VAL A 424 0.67 -21.98 12.80
C VAL A 424 -0.61 -22.22 11.98
N PHE A 425 -0.72 -21.62 10.81
CA PHE A 425 -1.84 -21.83 9.89
C PHE A 425 -2.02 -23.32 9.55
N LYS A 426 -0.94 -24.00 9.16
CA LYS A 426 -0.96 -25.45 8.83
C LYS A 426 -1.46 -26.28 9.99
N ALA A 427 -0.95 -26.05 11.19
CA ALA A 427 -1.40 -26.78 12.39
C ALA A 427 -2.92 -26.66 12.59
N MET A 428 -3.47 -25.45 12.43
CA MET A 428 -4.90 -25.17 12.56
C MET A 428 -5.75 -25.77 11.43
N ILE A 429 -5.21 -25.84 10.22
CA ILE A 429 -5.92 -26.46 9.08
C ILE A 429 -5.91 -27.97 9.17
N GLU A 430 -4.78 -28.57 9.57
CA GLU A 430 -4.67 -30.04 9.70
C GLU A 430 -5.44 -30.57 10.91
N ASP A 431 -5.50 -29.79 12.02
CA ASP A 431 -6.32 -30.07 13.21
C ASP A 431 -7.14 -28.83 13.62
N PRO A 432 -8.38 -28.68 13.12
CA PRO A 432 -9.24 -27.51 13.40
C PRO A 432 -9.61 -27.32 14.87
N VAL A 433 -9.45 -28.34 15.73
CA VAL A 433 -9.71 -28.19 17.17
C VAL A 433 -8.74 -27.17 17.79
N THR A 434 -7.53 -27.07 17.26
CA THR A 434 -6.51 -26.10 17.72
C THR A 434 -6.92 -24.63 17.54
N MET A 435 -7.94 -24.34 16.71
CA MET A 435 -8.49 -22.98 16.58
C MET A 435 -9.35 -22.57 17.79
N LEU A 436 -9.66 -23.50 18.68
CA LEU A 436 -10.47 -23.24 19.88
C LEU A 436 -9.61 -22.97 21.12
N ALA A 437 -8.30 -23.21 21.02
CA ALA A 437 -7.31 -22.93 22.06
C ALA A 437 -6.64 -21.57 21.82
#